data_e069ce05297f9ef8ee900f4738de3a57
#
_entry.id   e069ce05297f9ef8ee900f4738de3a57
#
_cell.length_a   1.000
_cell.length_b   1.000
_cell.length_c   1.000
_cell.angle_alpha   90.00
_cell.angle_beta   90.00
_cell.angle_gamma   90.00
#
_symmetry.space_group_name_H-M   'P 1'
#
loop_
_entity.id
_entity.type
_entity.pdbx_description
1 polymer ?
#
loop_
_entity_poly.entity_id
_entity_poly.type
_entity_poly.pdbx_seq_one_letter_code
_entity_poly.pdbx_strand_id
1 'polypeptide(L)'
;MINRKGFYRRLLYALALLIVFSLPVSDPLAKGARVEADKPAAASRLPAEGRYKISAGHSRFIVRAFASGLLSALAHDHTISIRDFTGEARFTYVTIEPASLQLIIKSDSLAVTDKVSDSDRKKIEDTMRGEVLEADKYPEIIFKSTTVTASRIDEGKYQAKISGDLTLHGTTRNVTFDASVTFYEASLRTQGQFTLKQSDYGIKPVSVAGGTIKVKNELKFSFDIVANR
;
A
#
# COMPACT_ATOMS: atom_id res chain seq x y z
N MET A 1 -10.11 -52.84 0.39
CA MET A 1 -9.97 -53.55 1.70
C MET A 1 -9.49 -52.57 2.75
N ILE A 2 -10.35 -52.39 3.77
CA ILE A 2 -10.14 -51.85 5.12
C ILE A 2 -9.90 -50.33 5.16
N ASN A 3 -10.87 -49.43 5.32
CA ASN A 3 -11.91 -49.10 6.33
C ASN A 3 -11.38 -48.97 7.78
N ARG A 4 -11.51 -47.77 8.33
CA ARG A 4 -11.82 -47.42 9.74
C ARG A 4 -11.76 -45.90 9.88
N LYS A 5 -12.84 -45.16 9.83
CA LYS A 5 -13.93 -44.81 10.75
C LYS A 5 -13.51 -44.77 12.23
N GLY A 6 -13.58 -43.54 12.77
CA GLY A 6 -14.29 -43.27 14.00
C GLY A 6 -13.43 -43.16 15.24
N PHE A 7 -13.46 -42.02 15.90
CA PHE A 7 -13.77 -41.96 17.32
C PHE A 7 -14.22 -40.57 17.76
N TYR A 8 -15.52 -40.34 17.75
CA TYR A 8 -16.22 -39.40 18.60
C TYR A 8 -16.48 -40.06 19.95
N ARG A 9 -16.30 -39.37 21.08
CA ARG A 9 -17.11 -39.47 22.32
C ARG A 9 -16.56 -38.47 23.35
N ARG A 10 -17.30 -37.38 23.65
CA ARG A 10 -18.30 -37.23 24.73
C ARG A 10 -17.84 -37.76 26.07
N LEU A 11 -17.65 -36.83 27.04
CA LEU A 11 -18.06 -37.11 28.42
C LEU A 11 -18.58 -35.83 29.08
N LEU A 12 -19.87 -35.85 29.29
CA LEU A 12 -20.67 -35.05 30.23
C LEU A 12 -20.80 -35.85 31.54
N TYR A 13 -21.21 -35.18 32.60
CA TYR A 13 -21.66 -35.62 33.95
C TYR A 13 -20.55 -35.59 35.02
N ALA A 14 -20.77 -35.17 36.26
CA ALA A 14 -22.02 -34.99 37.03
C ALA A 14 -21.76 -34.08 38.22
N LEU A 15 -22.82 -33.40 38.57
CA LEU A 15 -23.32 -32.78 39.78
C LEU A 15 -23.08 -33.64 41.03
N ALA A 16 -22.64 -33.07 42.17
CA ALA A 16 -23.04 -33.47 43.48
C ALA A 16 -22.97 -32.33 44.51
N LEU A 17 -24.11 -32.02 45.01
CA LEU A 17 -24.48 -31.10 46.08
C LEU A 17 -24.06 -31.73 47.42
N LEU A 18 -23.49 -30.94 48.34
CA LEU A 18 -23.58 -31.21 49.78
C LEU A 18 -23.54 -29.92 50.57
N ILE A 19 -24.72 -29.63 51.12
CA ILE A 19 -25.00 -28.56 52.11
C ILE A 19 -24.59 -29.09 53.46
N VAL A 20 -23.77 -28.38 54.21
CA VAL A 20 -23.70 -28.49 55.67
C VAL A 20 -23.73 -27.09 56.27
N PHE A 21 -24.77 -26.92 57.07
CA PHE A 21 -25.09 -25.79 57.92
C PHE A 21 -24.12 -25.75 59.13
N SER A 22 -23.58 -24.58 59.46
CA SER A 22 -23.44 -24.17 60.86
C SER A 22 -23.18 -22.69 60.97
N LEU A 23 -23.95 -22.08 61.84
CA LEU A 23 -24.04 -20.68 62.23
C LEU A 23 -22.96 -20.29 63.28
N PRO A 24 -22.96 -19.10 63.81
CA PRO A 24 -21.88 -18.12 63.64
C PRO A 24 -21.08 -17.96 64.95
N VAL A 25 -19.88 -17.50 64.84
CA VAL A 25 -19.15 -16.91 65.98
C VAL A 25 -18.76 -15.49 65.57
N SER A 26 -19.33 -14.56 66.29
CA SER A 26 -18.98 -13.15 66.28
C SER A 26 -17.66 -12.95 67.05
N ASP A 27 -16.71 -12.26 66.48
CA ASP A 27 -15.72 -11.55 67.28
C ASP A 27 -15.21 -10.30 66.52
N PRO A 28 -14.99 -9.21 67.24
CA PRO A 28 -14.82 -7.90 66.65
C PRO A 28 -13.34 -7.46 66.59
N LEU A 29 -13.11 -6.44 65.78
CA LEU A 29 -11.91 -5.62 65.72
C LEU A 29 -10.66 -6.19 65.03
N ALA A 30 -10.65 -6.03 63.72
CA ALA A 30 -9.39 -5.74 63.00
C ALA A 30 -9.64 -4.55 62.08
N LYS A 31 -8.91 -3.50 62.36
CA LYS A 31 -8.86 -2.23 61.63
C LYS A 31 -8.59 -2.48 60.13
N GLY A 32 -9.38 -1.79 59.32
CA GLY A 32 -9.31 -1.82 57.87
C GLY A 32 -7.91 -1.54 57.30
N ALA A 33 -7.40 -2.51 56.59
CA ALA A 33 -6.51 -2.27 55.47
C ALA A 33 -7.44 -2.15 54.24
N ARG A 34 -7.63 -0.93 53.81
CA ARG A 34 -8.26 -0.61 52.54
C ARG A 34 -7.37 -1.16 51.45
N VAL A 35 -7.65 -2.35 50.96
CA VAL A 35 -7.03 -2.83 49.71
C VAL A 35 -7.49 -1.86 48.65
N GLU A 36 -6.60 -0.98 48.28
CA GLU A 36 -6.77 -0.11 47.13
C GLU A 36 -6.87 -1.06 45.93
N ALA A 37 -8.08 -1.15 45.38
CA ALA A 37 -8.34 -1.95 44.20
C ALA A 37 -7.38 -1.46 43.11
N ASP A 38 -6.44 -2.32 42.76
CA ASP A 38 -5.48 -2.11 41.71
C ASP A 38 -6.25 -1.70 40.44
N LYS A 39 -6.13 -0.42 40.10
CA LYS A 39 -6.78 0.16 38.93
C LYS A 39 -6.25 -0.64 37.73
N PRO A 40 -7.09 -1.36 36.99
CA PRO A 40 -6.57 -2.13 35.86
C PRO A 40 -5.76 -1.18 34.99
N ALA A 41 -4.49 -1.50 34.80
CA ALA A 41 -3.60 -0.79 33.91
C ALA A 41 -4.36 -0.56 32.62
N ALA A 42 -4.51 0.69 32.20
CA ALA A 42 -5.19 1.05 30.97
C ALA A 42 -4.48 0.30 29.84
N ALA A 43 -5.08 -0.81 29.42
CA ALA A 43 -4.63 -1.51 28.25
C ALA A 43 -4.57 -0.47 27.14
N SER A 44 -3.39 -0.21 26.62
CA SER A 44 -3.15 0.71 25.52
C SER A 44 -4.00 0.26 24.36
N ARG A 45 -5.23 0.82 24.25
CA ARG A 45 -6.11 0.56 23.12
C ARG A 45 -5.41 1.19 21.91
N LEU A 46 -4.94 0.36 21.01
CA LEU A 46 -4.55 0.82 19.69
C LEU A 46 -5.69 1.69 19.14
N PRO A 47 -5.39 2.85 18.53
CA PRO A 47 -6.45 3.66 17.91
C PRO A 47 -7.25 2.78 16.96
N ALA A 48 -8.56 2.97 16.92
CA ALA A 48 -9.44 2.17 16.06
C ALA A 48 -9.07 2.30 14.57
N GLU A 49 -8.44 3.42 14.18
CA GLU A 49 -7.99 3.73 12.82
C GLU A 49 -6.48 4.05 12.81
N GLY A 50 -5.75 3.43 11.88
CA GLY A 50 -4.37 3.75 11.56
C GLY A 50 -4.26 4.76 10.44
N ARG A 51 -3.46 5.80 10.65
CA ARG A 51 -3.11 6.79 9.64
C ARG A 51 -1.61 6.79 9.44
N TYR A 52 -1.20 6.58 8.18
CA TYR A 52 0.21 6.50 7.80
C TYR A 52 0.49 7.48 6.67
N LYS A 53 1.48 8.36 6.87
CA LYS A 53 1.94 9.32 5.86
C LYS A 53 3.06 8.72 5.05
N ILE A 54 2.98 8.82 3.73
CA ILE A 54 4.01 8.34 2.82
C ILE A 54 5.30 9.14 3.01
N SER A 55 6.42 8.43 3.08
CA SER A 55 7.77 8.98 3.18
C SER A 55 8.49 8.81 1.83
N ALA A 56 8.46 9.81 0.96
CA ALA A 56 9.08 9.74 -0.36
C ALA A 56 10.59 9.45 -0.27
N GLY A 57 11.30 10.03 0.70
CA GLY A 57 12.74 9.84 0.88
C GLY A 57 13.15 8.40 1.27
N HIS A 58 12.22 7.58 1.80
CA HIS A 58 12.44 6.17 2.12
C HIS A 58 11.74 5.23 1.15
N SER A 59 11.18 5.78 0.09
CA SER A 59 10.38 5.04 -0.90
C SER A 59 11.06 5.03 -2.25
N ARG A 60 10.68 4.07 -3.09
CA ARG A 60 11.09 3.98 -4.49
C ARG A 60 9.85 3.83 -5.36
N PHE A 61 9.72 4.70 -6.35
CA PHE A 61 8.66 4.60 -7.34
C PHE A 61 9.28 4.80 -8.73
N ILE A 62 9.21 3.75 -9.57
CA ILE A 62 9.92 3.64 -10.85
C ILE A 62 8.93 3.40 -11.98
N VAL A 63 9.14 4.10 -13.08
CA VAL A 63 8.47 3.87 -14.36
C VAL A 63 9.51 3.36 -15.36
N ARG A 64 9.18 2.30 -16.09
CA ARG A 64 9.98 1.82 -17.21
C ARG A 64 9.25 2.05 -18.52
N ALA A 65 9.90 2.79 -19.40
CA ALA A 65 9.48 3.05 -20.76
C ALA A 65 10.35 2.26 -21.73
N PHE A 66 9.73 1.47 -22.60
CA PHE A 66 10.43 0.55 -23.49
C PHE A 66 10.48 1.12 -24.91
N ALA A 67 11.60 0.94 -25.57
CA ALA A 67 11.77 1.25 -26.98
C ALA A 67 10.98 0.26 -27.86
N SER A 68 10.52 0.74 -29.02
CA SER A 68 9.85 -0.04 -30.06
C SER A 68 10.07 0.58 -31.44
N GLY A 69 9.59 -0.09 -32.50
CA GLY A 69 9.76 0.33 -33.90
C GLY A 69 10.87 -0.41 -34.60
N LEU A 70 11.05 -0.13 -35.90
CA LEU A 70 11.99 -0.87 -36.76
C LEU A 70 13.45 -0.74 -36.33
N LEU A 71 13.83 0.40 -35.75
CA LEU A 71 15.18 0.68 -35.26
C LEU A 71 15.28 0.62 -33.73
N SER A 72 14.36 -0.06 -33.07
CA SER A 72 14.37 -0.16 -31.60
C SER A 72 15.63 -0.82 -31.02
N ALA A 73 16.32 -1.65 -31.81
CA ALA A 73 17.63 -2.22 -31.40
C ALA A 73 18.74 -1.16 -31.24
N LEU A 74 18.56 0.03 -31.80
CA LEU A 74 19.46 1.18 -31.65
C LEU A 74 19.03 2.16 -30.58
N ALA A 75 17.87 1.91 -29.95
CA ALA A 75 17.28 2.73 -28.91
C ALA A 75 17.45 2.05 -27.55
N HIS A 76 17.25 2.82 -26.49
CA HIS A 76 17.37 2.33 -25.12
C HIS A 76 16.03 2.39 -24.41
N ASP A 77 15.78 1.44 -23.50
CA ASP A 77 14.73 1.54 -22.53
C ASP A 77 15.10 2.60 -21.48
N HIS A 78 14.12 3.34 -20.99
CA HIS A 78 14.34 4.35 -19.97
C HIS A 78 13.76 3.93 -18.63
N THR A 79 14.55 4.16 -17.58
CA THR A 79 14.15 4.03 -16.19
C THR A 79 13.98 5.42 -15.60
N ILE A 80 12.77 5.73 -15.16
CA ILE A 80 12.36 7.03 -14.66
C ILE A 80 11.99 6.87 -13.19
N SER A 81 12.61 7.67 -12.33
CA SER A 81 12.27 7.74 -10.90
C SER A 81 11.27 8.87 -10.67
N ILE A 82 10.23 8.59 -9.94
CA ILE A 82 9.31 9.58 -9.38
C ILE A 82 9.90 10.02 -8.04
N ARG A 83 10.23 11.30 -7.88
CA ARG A 83 11.02 11.79 -6.74
C ARG A 83 10.19 12.54 -5.70
N ASP A 84 9.21 13.33 -6.15
CA ASP A 84 8.37 14.13 -5.26
C ASP A 84 6.93 13.63 -5.30
N PHE A 85 6.53 13.00 -4.22
CA PHE A 85 5.18 12.54 -4.00
C PHE A 85 4.84 12.52 -2.52
N THR A 86 3.57 12.76 -2.24
CA THR A 86 3.00 12.72 -0.89
C THR A 86 1.75 11.85 -0.89
N GLY A 87 1.35 11.41 0.28
CA GLY A 87 0.12 10.62 0.37
C GLY A 87 -0.12 10.10 1.77
N GLU A 88 -1.27 9.48 1.90
CA GLU A 88 -1.74 8.93 3.17
C GLU A 88 -2.47 7.61 2.92
N ALA A 89 -2.16 6.61 3.76
CA ALA A 89 -2.94 5.39 3.87
C ALA A 89 -3.68 5.37 5.22
N ARG A 90 -4.95 4.98 5.20
CA ARG A 90 -5.78 4.78 6.40
C ARG A 90 -6.38 3.38 6.37
N PHE A 91 -6.52 2.77 7.52
CA PHE A 91 -7.17 1.46 7.66
C PHE A 91 -7.59 1.21 9.10
N THR A 92 -8.45 0.22 9.30
CA THR A 92 -8.88 -0.25 10.63
C THR A 92 -7.96 -1.38 11.09
N TYR A 93 -7.39 -1.27 12.29
CA TYR A 93 -6.40 -2.25 12.78
C TYR A 93 -6.92 -3.68 12.95
N VAL A 94 -8.20 -3.84 13.24
CA VAL A 94 -8.77 -5.16 13.53
C VAL A 94 -9.04 -5.96 12.26
N THR A 95 -9.55 -5.28 11.23
CA THR A 95 -10.02 -5.92 9.99
C THR A 95 -9.22 -5.52 8.77
N ILE A 96 -8.33 -4.52 8.90
CA ILE A 96 -7.69 -3.78 7.81
C ILE A 96 -8.70 -2.98 6.98
N GLU A 97 -9.91 -3.44 6.87
CA GLU A 97 -11.00 -2.77 6.15
C GLU A 97 -11.97 -2.08 7.13
N PRO A 98 -12.47 -0.89 6.78
CA PRO A 98 -12.22 -0.18 5.54
C PRO A 98 -10.81 0.42 5.48
N ALA A 99 -10.22 0.42 4.27
CA ALA A 99 -8.92 1.03 4.01
C ALA A 99 -9.01 2.03 2.86
N SER A 100 -8.16 3.05 2.88
CA SER A 100 -8.05 4.03 1.81
C SER A 100 -6.61 4.44 1.57
N LEU A 101 -6.32 4.83 0.32
CA LEU A 101 -5.02 5.34 -0.11
C LEU A 101 -5.24 6.57 -0.97
N GLN A 102 -4.52 7.64 -0.66
CA GLN A 102 -4.37 8.80 -1.54
C GLN A 102 -2.89 9.03 -1.81
N LEU A 103 -2.56 9.31 -3.08
CA LEU A 103 -1.21 9.64 -3.53
C LEU A 103 -1.28 10.85 -4.46
N ILE A 104 -0.37 11.80 -4.28
CA ILE A 104 -0.20 12.97 -5.13
C ILE A 104 1.27 13.01 -5.53
N ILE A 105 1.52 13.05 -6.83
CA ILE A 105 2.86 13.08 -7.45
C ILE A 105 3.00 14.41 -8.18
N LYS A 106 4.15 15.08 -8.04
CA LYS A 106 4.50 16.25 -8.84
C LYS A 106 4.99 15.79 -10.22
N SER A 107 4.31 16.23 -11.28
CA SER A 107 4.61 15.81 -12.66
C SER A 107 6.01 16.20 -13.12
N ASP A 108 6.55 17.30 -12.62
CA ASP A 108 7.90 17.79 -12.92
C ASP A 108 9.02 17.08 -12.16
N SER A 109 8.68 16.26 -11.16
CA SER A 109 9.64 15.54 -10.31
C SER A 109 10.19 14.25 -10.92
N LEU A 110 9.67 13.85 -12.08
CA LEU A 110 10.11 12.65 -12.78
C LEU A 110 11.52 12.86 -13.38
N ALA A 111 12.41 11.92 -13.12
CA ALA A 111 13.82 12.04 -13.51
C ALA A 111 14.36 10.73 -14.10
N VAL A 112 15.10 10.83 -15.18
CA VAL A 112 15.79 9.71 -15.83
C VAL A 112 16.98 9.26 -14.98
N THR A 113 17.05 7.95 -14.72
CA THR A 113 18.11 7.35 -13.89
C THR A 113 19.07 6.46 -14.66
N ASP A 114 18.92 6.37 -15.99
CA ASP A 114 19.79 5.60 -16.86
C ASP A 114 21.18 6.20 -16.95
N LYS A 115 22.16 5.37 -17.36
CA LYS A 115 23.52 5.81 -17.66
C LYS A 115 23.55 6.42 -19.07
N VAL A 116 23.11 7.66 -19.18
CA VAL A 116 23.15 8.49 -20.40
C VAL A 116 23.96 9.74 -20.15
N SER A 117 24.37 10.44 -21.22
CA SER A 117 25.03 11.74 -21.07
C SER A 117 24.12 12.76 -20.40
N ASP A 118 24.67 13.77 -19.72
CA ASP A 118 23.87 14.82 -19.10
C ASP A 118 23.04 15.60 -20.14
N SER A 119 23.60 15.79 -21.35
CA SER A 119 22.87 16.41 -22.46
C SER A 119 21.66 15.58 -22.89
N ASP A 120 21.82 14.25 -23.00
CA ASP A 120 20.71 13.39 -23.41
C ASP A 120 19.69 13.25 -22.29
N ARG A 121 20.15 13.14 -21.03
CA ARG A 121 19.27 13.17 -19.85
C ARG A 121 18.38 14.40 -19.87
N LYS A 122 19.00 15.58 -20.06
CA LYS A 122 18.26 16.83 -20.11
C LYS A 122 17.21 16.83 -21.21
N LYS A 123 17.57 16.41 -22.43
CA LYS A 123 16.63 16.34 -23.57
C LYS A 123 15.44 15.44 -23.28
N ILE A 124 15.71 14.22 -22.73
CA ILE A 124 14.66 13.25 -22.40
C ILE A 124 13.73 13.82 -21.33
N GLU A 125 14.30 14.44 -20.29
CA GLU A 125 13.50 15.03 -19.20
C GLU A 125 12.70 16.25 -19.67
N ASP A 126 13.27 17.11 -20.49
CA ASP A 126 12.57 18.28 -21.06
C ASP A 126 11.40 17.82 -21.95
N THR A 127 11.61 16.82 -22.83
CA THR A 127 10.54 16.22 -23.64
C THR A 127 9.47 15.56 -22.76
N MET A 128 9.88 14.83 -21.74
CA MET A 128 8.94 14.16 -20.84
C MET A 128 8.06 15.15 -20.10
N ARG A 129 8.64 16.23 -19.57
CA ARG A 129 7.90 17.26 -18.82
C ARG A 129 7.05 18.14 -19.73
N GLY A 130 7.61 18.60 -20.85
CA GLY A 130 6.97 19.57 -21.74
C GLY A 130 5.95 18.97 -22.69
N GLU A 131 6.31 17.86 -23.37
CA GLU A 131 5.50 17.32 -24.46
C GLU A 131 4.65 16.10 -24.03
N VAL A 132 5.17 15.27 -23.11
CA VAL A 132 4.50 14.02 -22.73
C VAL A 132 3.53 14.26 -21.59
N LEU A 133 3.99 14.90 -20.51
CA LEU A 133 3.20 15.14 -19.31
C LEU A 133 2.50 16.50 -19.32
N GLU A 134 2.98 17.45 -20.17
CA GLU A 134 2.53 18.84 -20.14
C GLU A 134 2.47 19.36 -18.67
N ALA A 135 3.60 19.23 -17.94
CA ALA A 135 3.64 19.40 -16.50
C ALA A 135 3.19 20.79 -16.03
N ASP A 136 3.38 21.83 -16.84
CA ASP A 136 2.89 23.19 -16.56
C ASP A 136 1.35 23.24 -16.54
N LYS A 137 0.70 22.44 -17.37
CA LYS A 137 -0.76 22.37 -17.47
C LYS A 137 -1.36 21.33 -16.51
N TYR A 138 -0.64 20.24 -16.29
CA TYR A 138 -1.04 19.13 -15.42
C TYR A 138 0.04 18.87 -14.34
N PRO A 139 0.16 19.78 -13.35
CA PRO A 139 1.27 19.75 -12.40
C PRO A 139 1.23 18.57 -11.44
N GLU A 140 0.09 17.89 -11.34
CA GLU A 140 -0.10 16.78 -10.40
C GLU A 140 -0.71 15.56 -11.08
N ILE A 141 -0.19 14.40 -10.67
CA ILE A 141 -0.78 13.09 -10.94
C ILE A 141 -1.40 12.62 -9.62
N ILE A 142 -2.68 12.28 -9.63
CA ILE A 142 -3.43 12.00 -8.39
C ILE A 142 -4.04 10.61 -8.46
N PHE A 143 -3.80 9.81 -7.42
CA PHE A 143 -4.49 8.55 -7.21
C PHE A 143 -5.33 8.60 -5.94
N LYS A 144 -6.59 8.14 -6.03
CA LYS A 144 -7.48 7.96 -4.87
C LYS A 144 -8.11 6.59 -4.95
N SER A 145 -7.89 5.74 -3.95
CA SER A 145 -8.54 4.44 -3.90
C SER A 145 -10.05 4.57 -3.76
N THR A 146 -10.78 3.74 -4.48
CA THR A 146 -12.23 3.55 -4.35
C THR A 146 -12.55 2.29 -3.56
N THR A 147 -11.70 1.27 -3.69
CA THR A 147 -11.84 0.00 -2.97
C THR A 147 -10.46 -0.54 -2.64
N VAL A 148 -10.30 -1.00 -1.41
CA VAL A 148 -9.12 -1.75 -0.97
C VAL A 148 -9.62 -2.99 -0.27
N THR A 149 -9.21 -4.17 -0.75
CA THR A 149 -9.44 -5.44 -0.06
C THR A 149 -8.09 -6.06 0.31
N ALA A 150 -8.00 -6.69 1.47
CA ALA A 150 -6.77 -7.26 1.94
C ALA A 150 -6.98 -8.64 2.59
N SER A 151 -6.15 -9.60 2.20
CA SER A 151 -6.10 -10.93 2.79
C SER A 151 -4.81 -11.09 3.58
N ARG A 152 -4.92 -11.56 4.82
CA ARG A 152 -3.75 -11.83 5.65
C ARG A 152 -3.02 -13.07 5.12
N ILE A 153 -1.70 -12.97 4.93
CA ILE A 153 -0.84 -14.07 4.50
C ILE A 153 0.01 -14.60 5.67
N ASP A 154 0.42 -13.70 6.58
CA ASP A 154 1.25 -14.03 7.73
C ASP A 154 1.05 -12.94 8.80
N GLU A 155 1.71 -13.04 9.96
CA GLU A 155 1.68 -12.01 10.98
C GLU A 155 2.24 -10.69 10.42
N GLY A 156 1.42 -9.64 10.48
CA GLY A 156 1.75 -8.32 9.94
C GLY A 156 1.90 -8.25 8.41
N LYS A 157 1.58 -9.32 7.66
CA LYS A 157 1.72 -9.35 6.20
C LYS A 157 0.40 -9.61 5.51
N TYR A 158 0.13 -8.85 4.48
CA TYR A 158 -1.13 -8.90 3.72
C TYR A 158 -0.86 -8.83 2.23
N GLN A 159 -1.75 -9.47 1.47
CA GLN A 159 -1.91 -9.25 0.04
C GLN A 159 -3.13 -8.36 -0.15
N ALA A 160 -2.94 -7.18 -0.72
CA ALA A 160 -3.99 -6.23 -0.98
C ALA A 160 -4.29 -6.15 -2.48
N LYS A 161 -5.57 -5.97 -2.82
CA LYS A 161 -6.04 -5.53 -4.13
C LYS A 161 -6.57 -4.12 -3.96
N ILE A 162 -6.00 -3.19 -4.71
CA ILE A 162 -6.29 -1.76 -4.62
C ILE A 162 -6.88 -1.31 -5.94
N SER A 163 -8.11 -0.84 -5.92
CA SER A 163 -8.77 -0.18 -7.05
C SER A 163 -8.96 1.29 -6.73
N GLY A 164 -8.80 2.16 -7.71
CA GLY A 164 -8.95 3.59 -7.51
C GLY A 164 -8.89 4.40 -8.79
N ASP A 165 -9.19 5.66 -8.66
CA ASP A 165 -9.20 6.63 -9.75
C ASP A 165 -7.83 7.28 -9.85
N LEU A 166 -7.16 7.09 -10.98
CA LEU A 166 -5.91 7.73 -11.36
C LEU A 166 -6.20 8.87 -12.33
N THR A 167 -5.87 10.08 -11.92
CA THR A 167 -5.87 11.27 -12.78
C THR A 167 -4.46 11.53 -13.27
N LEU A 168 -4.25 11.44 -14.56
CA LEU A 168 -2.99 11.66 -15.25
C LEU A 168 -3.28 12.47 -16.52
N HIS A 169 -2.50 13.51 -16.79
CA HIS A 169 -2.64 14.34 -17.98
C HIS A 169 -4.09 14.84 -18.20
N GLY A 170 -4.74 15.25 -17.09
CA GLY A 170 -6.13 15.73 -17.09
C GLY A 170 -7.21 14.67 -17.32
N THR A 171 -6.84 13.42 -17.51
CA THR A 171 -7.78 12.31 -17.71
C THR A 171 -7.83 11.40 -16.48
N THR A 172 -9.02 11.05 -16.04
CA THR A 172 -9.23 10.12 -14.91
C THR A 172 -9.67 8.76 -15.41
N ARG A 173 -9.00 7.71 -14.94
CA ARG A 173 -9.34 6.30 -15.21
C ARG A 173 -9.28 5.49 -13.93
N ASN A 174 -10.18 4.52 -13.82
CA ASN A 174 -10.07 3.53 -12.76
C ASN A 174 -8.95 2.53 -13.09
N VAL A 175 -8.06 2.30 -12.12
CA VAL A 175 -6.97 1.32 -12.22
C VAL A 175 -7.05 0.37 -11.04
N THR A 176 -6.62 -0.87 -11.27
CA THR A 176 -6.58 -1.91 -10.22
C THR A 176 -5.22 -2.58 -10.26
N PHE A 177 -4.61 -2.77 -9.09
CA PHE A 177 -3.34 -3.47 -8.94
C PHE A 177 -3.26 -4.22 -7.62
N ASP A 178 -2.40 -5.22 -7.60
CA ASP A 178 -2.09 -5.98 -6.39
C ASP A 178 -0.85 -5.42 -5.69
N ALA A 179 -0.84 -5.50 -4.36
CA ALA A 179 0.27 -5.03 -3.54
C ALA A 179 0.48 -5.93 -2.32
N SER A 180 1.73 -6.21 -2.00
CA SER A 180 2.11 -6.81 -0.72
C SER A 180 2.28 -5.70 0.31
N VAL A 181 1.65 -5.84 1.47
CA VAL A 181 1.72 -4.87 2.58
C VAL A 181 2.33 -5.56 3.79
N THR A 182 3.36 -4.95 4.36
CA THR A 182 3.98 -5.42 5.61
C THR A 182 3.90 -4.30 6.65
N PHE A 183 3.33 -4.62 7.80
CA PHE A 183 3.28 -3.73 8.96
C PHE A 183 4.46 -3.93 9.87
N TYR A 184 4.98 -2.83 10.35
CA TYR A 184 5.97 -2.73 11.41
C TYR A 184 5.37 -1.90 12.56
N GLU A 185 6.06 -1.79 13.69
CA GLU A 185 5.56 -1.10 14.88
C GLU A 185 5.07 0.34 14.60
N ALA A 186 5.84 1.12 13.85
CA ALA A 186 5.54 2.53 13.57
C ALA A 186 5.44 2.86 12.06
N SER A 187 5.52 1.85 11.18
CA SER A 187 5.52 2.05 9.74
C SER A 187 4.85 0.91 9.01
N LEU A 188 4.51 1.14 7.75
CA LEU A 188 4.15 0.08 6.80
C LEU A 188 5.01 0.20 5.56
N ARG A 189 5.23 -0.92 4.89
CA ARG A 189 5.87 -1.00 3.58
C ARG A 189 4.95 -1.68 2.60
N THR A 190 4.75 -1.07 1.45
CA THR A 190 3.88 -1.58 0.39
C THR A 190 4.66 -1.72 -0.89
N GLN A 191 4.63 -2.91 -1.49
CA GLN A 191 5.36 -3.21 -2.71
C GLN A 191 4.41 -3.78 -3.76
N GLY A 192 4.61 -3.38 -5.03
CA GLY A 192 3.81 -3.88 -6.13
C GLY A 192 4.28 -3.38 -7.48
N GLN A 193 3.57 -3.82 -8.51
CA GLN A 193 3.80 -3.40 -9.88
C GLN A 193 2.48 -3.42 -10.66
N PHE A 194 2.40 -2.56 -11.66
CA PHE A 194 1.26 -2.50 -12.58
C PHE A 194 1.69 -1.91 -13.92
N THR A 195 0.80 -1.95 -14.89
CA THR A 195 1.03 -1.35 -16.21
C THR A 195 -0.06 -0.34 -16.53
N LEU A 196 0.30 0.68 -17.33
CA LEU A 196 -0.63 1.65 -17.90
C LEU A 196 -0.35 1.80 -19.39
N LYS A 197 -1.38 2.14 -20.15
CA LYS A 197 -1.24 2.61 -21.53
C LYS A 197 -1.31 4.12 -21.57
N GLN A 198 -0.31 4.76 -22.16
CA GLN A 198 -0.25 6.22 -22.32
C GLN A 198 -1.49 6.78 -23.05
N SER A 199 -1.95 6.05 -24.08
CA SER A 199 -3.13 6.43 -24.87
C SER A 199 -4.42 6.51 -24.07
N ASP A 200 -4.55 5.74 -22.97
CA ASP A 200 -5.73 5.76 -22.10
C ASP A 200 -5.90 7.10 -21.39
N TYR A 201 -4.80 7.88 -21.30
CA TYR A 201 -4.75 9.22 -20.70
C TYR A 201 -4.54 10.33 -21.72
N GLY A 202 -4.77 10.06 -23.01
CA GLY A 202 -4.60 11.04 -24.08
C GLY A 202 -3.13 11.38 -24.40
N ILE A 203 -2.18 10.68 -23.80
CA ILE A 203 -0.76 10.86 -24.05
C ILE A 203 -0.35 10.12 -25.32
N LYS A 204 0.29 10.82 -26.25
CA LYS A 204 0.88 10.24 -27.46
C LYS A 204 2.28 9.73 -27.12
N PRO A 205 2.58 8.42 -27.33
CA PRO A 205 3.93 7.93 -27.13
C PRO A 205 4.94 8.67 -28.02
N VAL A 206 6.08 9.03 -27.43
CA VAL A 206 7.17 9.70 -28.16
C VAL A 206 7.60 8.88 -29.37
N SER A 207 7.79 9.56 -30.49
CA SER A 207 8.19 8.97 -31.76
C SER A 207 9.22 9.88 -32.43
N VAL A 208 10.37 9.32 -32.78
CA VAL A 208 11.48 10.03 -33.42
C VAL A 208 11.92 9.35 -34.72
N ALA A 209 12.78 9.99 -35.47
CA ALA A 209 13.33 9.50 -36.74
C ALA A 209 12.22 9.01 -37.70
N GLY A 210 11.20 9.84 -37.92
CA GLY A 210 10.08 9.51 -38.81
C GLY A 210 9.25 8.31 -38.37
N GLY A 211 9.23 7.99 -37.07
CA GLY A 211 8.45 6.87 -36.52
C GLY A 211 9.19 5.53 -36.50
N THR A 212 10.45 5.50 -36.85
CA THR A 212 11.27 4.28 -36.81
C THR A 212 11.73 3.90 -35.41
N ILE A 213 11.78 4.86 -34.49
CA ILE A 213 12.01 4.67 -33.05
C ILE A 213 10.82 5.27 -32.31
N LYS A 214 10.21 4.50 -31.43
CA LYS A 214 9.05 4.89 -30.62
C LYS A 214 9.19 4.40 -29.20
N VAL A 215 8.56 5.06 -28.27
CA VAL A 215 8.27 4.51 -26.94
C VAL A 215 7.03 3.63 -27.04
N LYS A 216 7.03 2.46 -26.39
CA LYS A 216 5.83 1.61 -26.31
C LYS A 216 4.71 2.37 -25.62
N ASN A 217 3.49 2.13 -26.07
CA ASN A 217 2.30 2.68 -25.42
C ASN A 217 2.15 2.23 -23.97
N GLU A 218 2.53 0.99 -23.69
CA GLU A 218 2.50 0.42 -22.34
C GLU A 218 3.75 0.78 -21.55
N LEU A 219 3.54 1.35 -20.35
CA LEU A 219 4.56 1.63 -19.35
C LEU A 219 4.42 0.65 -18.19
N LYS A 220 5.56 0.23 -17.60
CA LYS A 220 5.58 -0.59 -16.39
C LYS A 220 5.95 0.24 -15.18
N PHE A 221 5.16 0.11 -14.13
CA PHE A 221 5.35 0.77 -12.85
C PHE A 221 5.74 -0.25 -11.79
N SER A 222 6.70 0.09 -10.96
CA SER A 222 7.05 -0.66 -9.76
C SER A 222 7.22 0.29 -8.59
N PHE A 223 6.73 -0.10 -7.44
CA PHE A 223 6.81 0.71 -6.25
C PHE A 223 7.23 -0.11 -5.02
N ASP A 224 7.93 0.57 -4.15
CA ASP A 224 8.34 0.13 -2.83
C ASP A 224 8.20 1.33 -1.90
N ILE A 225 7.05 1.46 -1.30
CA ILE A 225 6.60 2.65 -0.57
C ILE A 225 6.64 2.38 0.93
N VAL A 226 7.27 3.28 1.65
CA VAL A 226 7.27 3.32 3.12
C VAL A 226 6.37 4.45 3.58
N ALA A 227 5.51 4.15 4.54
CA ALA A 227 4.69 5.15 5.20
C ALA A 227 4.81 5.02 6.71
N ASN A 228 4.88 6.16 7.39
CA ASN A 228 5.09 6.26 8.82
C ASN A 228 3.83 6.81 9.50
N ARG A 229 3.62 6.35 10.71
CA ARG A 229 2.52 6.76 11.59
C ARG A 229 2.69 8.18 12.15
#